data_90e4ff8165ca9b2f034a257137265110
#
_entry.id   90e4ff8165ca9b2f034a257137265110
#
_cell.length_a   1.000
_cell.length_b   1.000
_cell.length_c   1.000
_cell.angle_alpha   90.00
_cell.angle_beta   90.00
_cell.angle_gamma   90.00
#
_symmetry.space_group_name_H-M   'P 1'
#
loop_
_entity.id
_entity.type
_entity.pdbx_description
1 polymer ?
#
loop_
_entity_poly.entity_id
_entity_poly.type
_entity_poly.pdbx_seq_one_letter_code
_entity_poly.pdbx_strand_id
1 'polypeptide(L)'
;MDQGLSPDPDEMLRAAVLFMLSAHGLGPAAGLRVGVVNGVVHLAGVADSLAMRNTAEEFARSVPGVRGVVNRIEAPGAPSPTRIINLDLNQMRKKTKSN
;
A
#
# COMPACT_ATOMS: atom_id res chain seq x y z
N MET A 1 30.07 6.39 17.83
CA MET A 1 29.58 5.99 17.73
C MET A 1 28.68 6.24 17.37
N ASP A 2 28.29 6.32 17.01
CA ASP A 2 27.44 6.44 16.73
C ASP A 2 26.87 6.05 15.86
N GLN A 3 27.26 5.40 15.33
CA GLN A 3 26.80 4.86 14.45
C GLN A 3 25.62 4.36 14.61
N GLY A 4 25.18 3.61 14.70
CA GLY A 4 23.90 3.07 14.98
C GLY A 4 22.93 4.06 15.55
N LEU A 5 23.38 5.23 15.71
CA LEU A 5 22.53 6.24 16.28
C LEU A 5 21.74 7.00 15.25
N SER A 6 22.11 6.90 14.00
CA SER A 6 21.34 7.56 12.95
C SER A 6 20.25 6.65 12.46
N PRO A 7 18.98 7.06 12.56
CA PRO A 7 17.91 6.20 12.07
C PRO A 7 18.01 6.04 10.57
N ASP A 8 17.65 4.87 10.11
CA ASP A 8 17.50 4.62 8.70
C ASP A 8 16.38 5.49 8.16
N PRO A 9 16.58 6.20 7.06
CA PRO A 9 15.50 7.03 6.49
C PRO A 9 14.23 6.26 6.21
N ASP A 10 14.34 5.03 5.73
CA ASP A 10 13.15 4.22 5.46
C ASP A 10 12.42 3.88 6.75
N GLU A 11 13.15 3.61 7.82
CA GLU A 11 12.51 3.34 9.10
C GLU A 11 11.82 4.58 9.66
N MET A 12 12.40 5.74 9.45
CA MET A 12 11.75 6.96 9.89
C MET A 12 10.47 7.21 9.12
N LEU A 13 10.49 6.96 7.81
CA LEU A 13 9.29 7.11 7.01
C LEU A 13 8.24 6.08 7.41
N ARG A 14 8.67 4.85 7.66
CA ARG A 14 7.75 3.81 8.09
C ARG A 14 7.04 4.22 9.38
N ALA A 15 7.82 4.73 10.35
CA ALA A 15 7.23 5.16 11.61
C ALA A 15 6.25 6.31 11.40
N ALA A 16 6.58 7.25 10.53
CA ALA A 16 5.70 8.38 10.26
C ALA A 16 4.41 7.93 9.59
N VAL A 17 4.50 7.02 8.63
CA VAL A 17 3.31 6.51 7.96
C VAL A 17 2.44 5.73 8.94
N LEU A 18 3.08 4.88 9.76
CA LEU A 18 2.34 4.13 10.77
C LEU A 18 1.63 5.06 11.75
N PHE A 19 2.31 6.11 12.17
CA PHE A 19 1.69 7.07 13.07
C PHE A 19 0.49 7.74 12.41
N MET A 20 0.65 8.16 11.17
CA MET A 20 -0.44 8.81 10.45
C MET A 20 -1.63 7.88 10.30
N LEU A 21 -1.40 6.66 9.87
CA LEU A 21 -2.49 5.70 9.66
C LEU A 21 -3.14 5.34 10.99
N SER A 22 -2.34 5.13 12.03
CA SER A 22 -2.89 4.75 13.33
C SER A 22 -3.72 5.86 13.94
N ALA A 23 -3.29 7.10 13.73
CA ALA A 23 -4.05 8.24 14.24
C ALA A 23 -5.43 8.34 13.60
N HIS A 24 -5.61 7.74 12.44
CA HIS A 24 -6.89 7.76 11.74
C HIS A 24 -7.57 6.39 11.75
N GLY A 25 -7.10 5.50 12.63
CA GLY A 25 -7.73 4.19 12.75
C GLY A 25 -7.42 3.23 11.62
N LEU A 26 -6.37 3.48 10.86
CA LEU A 26 -6.06 2.70 9.68
C LEU A 26 -4.73 1.93 9.78
N GLY A 27 -4.17 1.81 10.97
CA GLY A 27 -2.89 1.16 11.14
C GLY A 27 -3.02 -0.34 11.39
N PRO A 28 -2.02 -0.92 12.09
CA PRO A 28 -2.01 -2.38 12.33
C PRO A 28 -3.25 -2.89 13.04
N ALA A 29 -3.84 -2.10 13.92
CA ALA A 29 -5.05 -2.51 14.63
C ALA A 29 -6.21 -2.71 13.66
N ALA A 30 -6.16 -2.08 12.50
CA ALA A 30 -7.19 -2.24 11.48
C ALA A 30 -6.83 -3.31 10.46
N GLY A 31 -5.73 -4.02 10.67
CA GLY A 31 -5.33 -5.10 9.77
C GLY A 31 -4.42 -4.68 8.64
N LEU A 32 -3.88 -3.47 8.69
CA LEU A 32 -3.01 -3.00 7.63
C LEU A 32 -1.55 -3.06 8.05
N ARG A 33 -0.67 -3.28 7.09
CA ARG A 33 0.76 -3.35 7.32
C ARG A 33 1.47 -2.37 6.41
N VAL A 34 2.59 -1.85 6.91
CA VAL A 34 3.38 -0.85 6.20
C VAL A 34 4.82 -1.28 6.13
N GLY A 35 5.39 -1.21 4.94
CA GLY A 35 6.82 -1.34 4.74
C GLY A 35 7.30 -0.17 3.92
N VAL A 36 8.59 0.15 4.00
CA VAL A 36 9.17 1.23 3.19
C VAL A 36 10.51 0.74 2.66
N VAL A 37 10.69 0.89 1.35
CA VAL A 37 11.93 0.56 0.69
C VAL A 37 12.31 1.72 -0.22
N ASN A 38 13.45 2.32 0.03
CA ASN A 38 13.96 3.44 -0.76
C ASN A 38 12.94 4.56 -0.91
N GLY A 39 12.21 4.85 0.16
CA GLY A 39 11.22 5.91 0.17
C GLY A 39 9.88 5.54 -0.43
N VAL A 40 9.73 4.32 -0.93
CA VAL A 40 8.46 3.86 -1.49
C VAL A 40 7.72 3.07 -0.42
N VAL A 41 6.50 3.49 -0.13
CA VAL A 41 5.68 2.86 0.90
C VAL A 41 4.93 1.70 0.29
N HIS A 42 4.98 0.55 0.96
CA HIS A 42 4.23 -0.62 0.55
C HIS A 42 3.16 -0.89 1.59
N LEU A 43 1.91 -0.81 1.18
CA LEU A 43 0.77 -1.07 2.05
C LEU A 43 0.22 -2.45 1.74
N ALA A 44 -0.15 -3.20 2.77
CA ALA A 44 -0.70 -4.53 2.61
C ALA A 44 -1.71 -4.80 3.71
N GLY A 45 -2.47 -5.86 3.56
CA GLY A 45 -3.47 -6.24 4.53
C GLY A 45 -4.85 -6.26 3.91
N VAL A 46 -5.87 -6.20 4.75
CA VAL A 46 -7.25 -6.27 4.31
C VAL A 46 -8.00 -5.09 4.89
N ALA A 47 -8.72 -4.38 4.05
CA ALA A 47 -9.57 -3.28 4.48
C ALA A 47 -11.03 -3.67 4.30
N ASP A 48 -11.90 -3.07 5.10
CA ASP A 48 -13.32 -3.38 5.05
C ASP A 48 -14.01 -2.79 3.83
N SER A 49 -13.42 -1.78 3.24
CA SER A 49 -14.05 -1.11 2.11
C SER A 49 -12.99 -0.55 1.18
N LEU A 50 -13.40 -0.30 -0.05
CA LEU A 50 -12.55 0.34 -1.02
C LEU A 50 -12.19 1.76 -0.58
N ALA A 51 -13.13 2.45 0.05
CA ALA A 51 -12.86 3.79 0.56
C ALA A 51 -11.75 3.79 1.59
N MET A 52 -11.75 2.81 2.50
CA MET A 52 -10.70 2.69 3.50
C MET A 52 -9.35 2.41 2.86
N ARG A 53 -9.33 1.54 1.86
CA ARG A 53 -8.12 1.23 1.11
C ARG A 53 -7.54 2.48 0.45
N ASN A 54 -8.39 3.26 -0.19
CA ASN A 54 -7.94 4.45 -0.90
C ASN A 54 -7.52 5.54 0.06
N THR A 55 -8.21 5.68 1.19
CA THR A 55 -7.85 6.66 2.20
C THR A 55 -6.49 6.35 2.80
N ALA A 56 -6.20 5.07 3.03
CA ALA A 56 -4.89 4.69 3.56
C ALA A 56 -3.78 5.09 2.59
N GLU A 57 -4.00 4.90 1.29
CA GLU A 57 -3.03 5.30 0.30
C GLU A 57 -2.80 6.80 0.31
N GLU A 58 -3.86 7.57 0.44
CA GLU A 58 -3.73 9.02 0.44
C GLU A 58 -2.97 9.52 1.65
N PHE A 59 -3.25 8.94 2.82
CA PHE A 59 -2.49 9.32 4.01
C PHE A 59 -1.02 8.97 3.86
N ALA A 60 -0.72 7.79 3.34
CA ALA A 60 0.67 7.40 3.14
C ALA A 60 1.38 8.35 2.18
N ARG A 61 0.67 8.74 1.12
CA ARG A 61 1.26 9.62 0.12
C ARG A 61 1.53 11.02 0.67
N SER A 62 0.78 11.43 1.68
CA SER A 62 0.91 12.77 2.23
C SER A 62 2.09 12.94 3.18
N VAL A 63 2.72 11.86 3.59
CA VAL A 63 3.85 11.96 4.52
C VAL A 63 5.05 12.53 3.80
N PRO A 64 5.69 13.58 4.33
CA PRO A 64 6.85 14.17 3.68
C PRO A 64 7.97 13.15 3.53
N GLY A 65 8.61 13.14 2.38
CA GLY A 65 9.69 12.21 2.09
C GLY A 65 9.27 10.94 1.38
N VAL A 66 7.96 10.66 1.32
CA VAL A 66 7.47 9.50 0.59
C VAL A 66 7.58 9.74 -0.91
N ARG A 67 8.24 8.84 -1.61
CA ARG A 67 8.47 8.98 -3.03
C ARG A 67 7.38 8.31 -3.86
N GLY A 68 6.68 7.36 -3.30
CA GLY A 68 5.59 6.67 -3.97
C GLY A 68 4.93 5.69 -3.05
N VAL A 69 3.77 5.19 -3.45
CA VAL A 69 3.02 4.23 -2.64
C VAL A 69 2.59 3.08 -3.53
N VAL A 70 2.89 1.87 -3.09
CA VAL A 70 2.39 0.65 -3.72
C VAL A 70 1.30 0.11 -2.80
N ASN A 71 0.08 0.11 -3.29
CA ASN A 71 -1.07 -0.26 -2.48
C ASN A 71 -1.52 -1.67 -2.83
N ARG A 72 -1.23 -2.61 -1.94
CA ARG A 72 -1.64 -4.01 -2.10
C ARG A 72 -2.70 -4.40 -1.10
N ILE A 73 -3.37 -3.43 -0.52
CA ILE A 73 -4.44 -3.71 0.42
C ILE A 73 -5.60 -4.34 -0.34
N GLU A 74 -6.14 -5.41 0.19
CA GLU A 74 -7.30 -6.07 -0.38
C GLU A 74 -8.56 -5.49 0.22
N ALA A 75 -9.54 -5.24 -0.64
CA ALA A 75 -10.81 -4.67 -0.20
C ALA A 75 -11.87 -5.07 -1.22
N PRO A 76 -13.14 -5.09 -0.79
CA PRO A 76 -14.21 -5.39 -1.74
C PRO A 76 -14.19 -4.40 -2.90
N GLY A 77 -14.20 -4.90 -4.10
CA GLY A 77 -14.22 -4.06 -5.29
C GLY A 77 -12.87 -3.60 -5.77
N ALA A 78 -11.79 -3.87 -5.03
CA ALA A 78 -10.45 -3.47 -5.46
C ALA A 78 -9.88 -4.52 -6.41
N PRO A 79 -9.08 -4.10 -7.39
CA PRO A 79 -8.42 -5.08 -8.24
C PRO A 79 -7.37 -5.83 -7.44
N SER A 80 -7.26 -7.13 -7.70
CA SER A 80 -6.22 -7.92 -7.09
C SER A 80 -4.91 -7.66 -7.82
N PRO A 81 -3.81 -7.44 -7.12
CA PRO A 81 -2.52 -7.25 -7.80
C PRO A 81 -2.14 -8.42 -8.68
N THR A 82 -2.50 -9.63 -8.28
CA THR A 82 -2.16 -10.79 -9.10
C THR A 82 -3.01 -10.88 -10.34
N ARG A 83 -4.23 -10.35 -10.33
CA ARG A 83 -5.03 -10.38 -11.51
C ARG A 83 -4.57 -9.44 -12.58
N ILE A 84 -3.92 -8.40 -12.22
CA ILE A 84 -3.45 -7.43 -13.20
C ILE A 84 -2.55 -8.09 -14.20
N ILE A 85 -1.78 -9.06 -13.77
CA ILE A 85 -0.85 -9.73 -14.63
C ILE A 85 -1.55 -10.54 -15.69
N ASN A 86 -2.74 -10.97 -15.42
CA ASN A 86 -3.45 -11.84 -16.33
C ASN A 86 -4.18 -11.15 -17.40
N LEU A 87 -4.13 -9.90 -17.43
CA LEU A 87 -4.84 -9.30 -18.42
C LEU A 87 -4.32 -9.50 -19.68
N ASP A 88 -3.84 -9.70 -20.07
CA ASP A 88 -3.41 -9.92 -21.25
C ASP A 88 -3.81 -10.85 -21.87
N LEU A 89 -4.07 -11.44 -21.81
CA LEU A 89 -4.31 -12.49 -22.45
C LEU A 89 -5.51 -12.74 -22.76
N ASN A 90 -5.98 -12.53 -22.54
CA ASN A 90 -7.10 -12.92 -22.74
C ASN A 90 -7.90 -12.37 -22.99
N GLN A 91 -7.72 -11.80 -23.04
CA GLN A 91 -8.63 -11.50 -23.19
C GLN A 91 -8.92 -11.35 -23.92
N MET A 92 -8.38 -11.36 -24.22
CA MET A 92 -8.89 -11.51 -24.75
C MET A 92 -9.38 -12.00 -25.18
N ARG A 93 -9.13 -12.37 -25.35
CA ARG A 93 -9.88 -13.08 -25.67
C ARG A 93 -10.73 -13.20 -25.66
N LYS A 94 -10.74 -13.05 -25.78
CA LYS A 94 -11.59 -13.33 -25.64
C LYS A 94 -12.19 -13.24 -25.92
N LYS A 95 -11.96 -13.06 -26.19
CA LYS A 95 -12.61 -13.20 -26.31
C LYS A 95 -13.01 -13.41 -26.59
N THR A 96 -12.65 -13.35 -26.87
CA THR A 96 -13.14 -13.76 -26.96
C THR A 96 -13.52 -14.15 -27.24
N LYS A 97 -13.42 -14.13 -27.39
CA LYS A 97 -13.95 -14.61 -27.46
C LYS A 97 -14.50 -14.90 -27.60
N SER A 98 -14.31 -14.73 -27.84
CA SER A 98 -14.96 -15.10 -27.78
C SER A 98 -15.38 -15.38 -28.02
N ASN A 99 -15.14 -15.26 -28.14
CA ASN A 99 -15.65 -15.51 -28.10
C ASN A 99 -16.08 -15.67 -28.11
#